data_d50b52b3de9a5dd5364d0a6a5f8631c9
#
_entry.id   d50b52b3de9a5dd5364d0a6a5f8631c9
#
_cell.length_a   1.000
_cell.length_b   1.000
_cell.length_c   1.000
_cell.angle_alpha   90.00
_cell.angle_beta   90.00
_cell.angle_gamma   90.00
#
_symmetry.space_group_name_H-M   'P 1'
#
loop_
_entity.id
_entity.type
_entity.pdbx_description
1 polymer ?
#
loop_
_entity_poly.entity_id
_entity_poly.type
_entity_poly.pdbx_seq_one_letter_code
_entity_poly.pdbx_strand_id
1 'polypeptide(L)'
;MLGKLIVACTVMALCVTIHAIGIAGALQGLRRTRTSAQTFWSSLLLFIGLAVWIVLLHLSEITVWAWAYVRAGALADMQTALYFSAVTYTTTGYGDIVLPVPWRLDAGVEALTGILMCGWSTGFFFAIVNRLYEARPSALAS
;
A
#
# COMPACT_ATOMS: atom_id res chain seq x y z
N MET A 1 -7.05 21.99 -16.25
CA MET A 1 -6.75 20.56 -16.46
C MET A 1 -5.32 20.22 -16.03
N LEU A 2 -4.30 20.85 -16.60
CA LEU A 2 -2.89 20.55 -16.28
C LEU A 2 -2.55 20.69 -14.77
N GLY A 3 -2.99 21.76 -14.10
CA GLY A 3 -2.72 21.96 -12.68
C GLY A 3 -3.26 20.85 -11.76
N LYS A 4 -4.43 20.28 -12.08
CA LYS A 4 -5.00 19.17 -11.30
C LYS A 4 -4.21 17.89 -11.51
N LEU A 5 -3.81 17.58 -12.74
CA LEU A 5 -2.96 16.45 -13.04
C LEU A 5 -1.59 16.55 -12.33
N ILE A 6 -1.02 17.75 -12.20
CA ILE A 6 0.19 17.97 -11.42
C ILE A 6 -0.04 17.63 -9.94
N VAL A 7 -1.19 18.05 -9.38
CA VAL A 7 -1.55 17.69 -7.99
C VAL A 7 -1.67 16.17 -7.84
N ALA A 8 -2.39 15.50 -8.74
CA ALA A 8 -2.53 14.04 -8.70
C ALA A 8 -1.17 13.32 -8.79
N CYS A 9 -0.29 13.74 -9.70
CA CYS A 9 1.06 13.19 -9.81
C CYS A 9 1.91 13.45 -8.55
N THR A 10 1.73 14.60 -7.89
CA THR A 10 2.42 14.91 -6.63
C THR A 10 1.93 14.00 -5.51
N VAL A 11 0.62 13.79 -5.40
CA VAL A 11 0.04 12.87 -4.41
C VAL A 11 0.51 11.44 -4.67
N MET A 12 0.52 10.99 -5.94
CA MET A 12 1.07 9.69 -6.32
C MET A 12 2.54 9.56 -5.89
N ALA A 13 3.39 10.55 -6.19
CA ALA A 13 4.80 10.52 -5.80
C ALA A 13 4.98 10.47 -4.27
N LEU A 14 4.12 11.15 -3.52
CA LEU A 14 4.10 11.09 -2.06
C LEU A 14 3.73 9.67 -1.58
N CYS A 15 2.69 9.04 -2.15
CA CYS A 15 2.31 7.66 -1.83
C CYS A 15 3.45 6.67 -2.13
N VAL A 16 4.09 6.78 -3.30
CA VAL A 16 5.28 5.96 -3.64
C VAL A 16 6.40 6.13 -2.61
N THR A 17 6.62 7.36 -2.15
CA THR A 17 7.65 7.66 -1.14
C THR A 17 7.30 7.03 0.21
N ILE A 18 6.06 7.17 0.67
CA ILE A 18 5.56 6.54 1.90
C ILE A 18 5.73 5.02 1.82
N HIS A 19 5.32 4.42 0.71
CA HIS A 19 5.42 2.99 0.47
C HIS A 19 6.87 2.50 0.49
N ALA A 20 7.76 3.18 -0.21
CA ALA A 20 9.19 2.87 -0.25
C ALA A 20 9.84 2.93 1.15
N ILE A 21 9.53 3.97 1.93
CA ILE A 21 10.00 4.11 3.31
C ILE A 21 9.45 2.97 4.18
N GLY A 22 8.17 2.65 4.05
CA GLY A 22 7.52 1.58 4.81
C GLY A 22 8.12 0.20 4.53
N ILE A 23 8.38 -0.12 3.25
CA ILE A 23 9.05 -1.37 2.85
C ILE A 23 10.50 -1.40 3.34
N ALA A 24 11.24 -0.30 3.19
CA ALA A 24 12.62 -0.20 3.69
C ALA A 24 12.68 -0.38 5.21
N GLY A 25 11.73 0.20 5.95
CA GLY A 25 11.61 0.04 7.41
C GLY A 25 11.33 -1.42 7.81
N ALA A 26 10.41 -2.09 7.11
CA ALA A 26 10.12 -3.51 7.32
C ALA A 26 11.36 -4.38 7.08
N LEU A 27 12.11 -4.12 5.99
CA LEU A 27 13.36 -4.84 5.71
C LEU A 27 14.42 -4.63 6.78
N GLN A 28 14.57 -3.42 7.31
CA GLN A 28 15.50 -3.14 8.41
C GLN A 28 15.09 -3.86 9.69
N GLY A 29 13.80 -3.86 10.02
CA GLY A 29 13.25 -4.61 11.15
C GLY A 29 13.57 -6.11 11.04
N LEU A 30 13.31 -6.71 9.88
CA LEU A 30 13.60 -8.11 9.59
C LEU A 30 15.09 -8.47 9.70
N ARG A 31 15.99 -7.55 9.33
CA ARG A 31 17.44 -7.76 9.47
C ARG A 31 17.90 -7.79 10.94
N ARG A 32 17.24 -7.03 11.80
CA ARG A 32 17.56 -6.95 13.25
C ARG A 32 17.07 -8.18 14.02
N THR A 33 15.97 -8.79 13.58
CA THR A 33 15.35 -9.96 14.23
C THR A 33 15.93 -11.31 13.77
N ARG A 34 17.12 -11.32 13.12
CA ARG A 34 17.85 -12.53 12.71
C ARG A 34 18.27 -13.35 13.93
N THR A 35 17.35 -14.12 14.48
CA THR A 35 17.65 -15.14 15.49
C THR A 35 17.43 -16.53 14.91
N SER A 36 18.37 -17.39 15.22
CA SER A 36 18.47 -18.82 14.92
C SER A 36 17.17 -19.59 15.20
N ALA A 37 16.92 -20.62 14.37
CA ALA A 37 15.84 -21.58 14.47
C ALA A 37 14.42 -20.97 14.48
N GLN A 38 13.90 -20.66 13.26
CA GLN A 38 12.51 -20.24 13.12
C GLN A 38 11.58 -21.44 13.34
N THR A 39 10.86 -21.39 14.45
CA THR A 39 9.74 -22.29 14.73
C THR A 39 8.57 -21.94 13.80
N PHE A 40 7.68 -22.90 13.51
CA PHE A 40 6.46 -22.66 12.73
C PHE A 40 5.67 -21.43 13.23
N TRP A 41 5.49 -21.31 14.54
CA TRP A 41 4.75 -20.20 15.15
C TRP A 41 5.42 -18.84 14.96
N SER A 42 6.75 -18.78 15.02
CA SER A 42 7.47 -17.52 14.78
C SER A 42 7.34 -17.05 13.31
N SER A 43 7.36 -17.98 12.36
CA SER A 43 7.13 -17.67 10.95
C SER A 43 5.69 -17.19 10.70
N LEU A 44 4.69 -17.83 11.32
CA LEU A 44 3.29 -17.45 11.22
C LEU A 44 3.06 -16.01 11.74
N LEU A 45 3.57 -15.71 12.94
CA LEU A 45 3.47 -14.35 13.52
C LEU A 45 4.17 -13.30 12.66
N LEU A 46 5.31 -13.64 12.06
CA LEU A 46 6.01 -12.76 11.13
C LEU A 46 5.15 -12.43 9.90
N PHE A 47 4.52 -13.43 9.29
CA PHE A 47 3.66 -13.23 8.11
C PHE A 47 2.43 -12.39 8.45
N ILE A 48 1.79 -12.66 9.59
CA ILE A 48 0.67 -11.84 10.06
C ILE A 48 1.13 -10.38 10.28
N GLY A 49 2.25 -10.18 10.95
CA GLY A 49 2.79 -8.85 11.21
C GLY A 49 3.12 -8.09 9.92
N LEU A 50 3.71 -8.75 8.93
CA LEU A 50 3.99 -8.16 7.62
C LEU A 50 2.71 -7.82 6.86
N ALA A 51 1.71 -8.70 6.88
CA ALA A 51 0.43 -8.44 6.23
C ALA A 51 -0.28 -7.24 6.85
N VAL A 52 -0.33 -7.17 8.18
CA VAL A 52 -0.89 -6.02 8.90
C VAL A 52 -0.12 -4.73 8.57
N TRP A 53 1.21 -4.78 8.54
CA TRP A 53 2.05 -3.63 8.19
C TRP A 53 1.75 -3.12 6.77
N ILE A 54 1.64 -4.02 5.78
CA ILE A 54 1.30 -3.68 4.39
C ILE A 54 -0.09 -3.03 4.33
N VAL A 55 -1.09 -3.59 5.02
CA VAL A 55 -2.44 -3.00 5.06
C VAL A 55 -2.40 -1.59 5.66
N LEU A 56 -1.65 -1.37 6.74
CA LEU A 56 -1.49 -0.04 7.35
C LEU A 56 -0.82 0.97 6.39
N LEU A 57 0.14 0.53 5.58
CA LEU A 57 0.72 1.37 4.53
C LEU A 57 -0.34 1.79 3.51
N HIS A 58 -1.12 0.85 2.99
CA HIS A 58 -2.19 1.17 2.03
C HIS A 58 -3.25 2.09 2.64
N LEU A 59 -3.64 1.88 3.90
CA LEU A 59 -4.58 2.77 4.59
C LEU A 59 -4.02 4.19 4.74
N SER A 60 -2.71 4.34 4.97
CA SER A 60 -2.08 5.65 5.01
C SER A 60 -2.13 6.37 3.67
N GLU A 61 -1.91 5.66 2.57
CA GLU A 61 -1.94 6.19 1.21
C GLU A 61 -3.36 6.58 0.79
N ILE A 62 -4.37 5.75 1.11
CA ILE A 62 -5.79 6.07 0.96
C ILE A 62 -6.13 7.35 1.72
N THR A 63 -5.62 7.52 2.94
CA THR A 63 -5.84 8.72 3.74
C THR A 63 -5.21 9.96 3.11
N VAL A 64 -4.04 9.84 2.49
CA VAL A 64 -3.38 10.94 1.76
C VAL A 64 -4.23 11.38 0.57
N TRP A 65 -4.78 10.45 -0.21
CA TRP A 65 -5.67 10.77 -1.32
C TRP A 65 -6.98 11.41 -0.84
N ALA A 66 -7.61 10.85 0.19
CA ALA A 66 -8.83 11.41 0.79
C ALA A 66 -8.60 12.86 1.26
N TRP A 67 -7.50 13.10 1.96
CA TRP A 67 -7.13 14.44 2.41
C TRP A 67 -6.92 15.41 1.24
N ALA A 68 -6.28 14.96 0.15
CA ALA A 68 -6.08 15.77 -1.04
C ALA A 68 -7.42 16.18 -1.68
N TYR A 69 -8.41 15.27 -1.77
CA TYR A 69 -9.73 15.60 -2.31
C TYR A 69 -10.52 16.60 -1.46
N VAL A 70 -10.47 16.45 -0.14
CA VAL A 70 -11.11 17.42 0.76
C VAL A 70 -10.44 18.78 0.66
N ARG A 71 -9.12 18.82 0.65
CA ARG A 71 -8.36 20.10 0.54
C ARG A 71 -8.59 20.79 -0.81
N ALA A 72 -8.79 20.03 -1.85
CA ALA A 72 -9.07 20.53 -3.19
C ALA A 72 -10.54 20.92 -3.41
N GLY A 73 -11.43 20.69 -2.40
CA GLY A 73 -12.87 20.92 -2.53
C GLY A 73 -13.56 19.99 -3.51
N ALA A 74 -12.97 18.84 -3.83
CA ALA A 74 -13.56 17.84 -4.72
C ALA A 74 -14.61 16.99 -4.00
N LEU A 75 -14.45 16.77 -2.70
CA LEU A 75 -15.38 16.09 -1.80
C LEU A 75 -15.61 16.95 -0.55
N ALA A 76 -16.82 16.87 0.02
CA ALA A 76 -17.27 17.79 1.05
C ALA A 76 -16.68 17.49 2.44
N ASP A 77 -16.45 16.23 2.75
CA ASP A 77 -16.06 15.77 4.07
C ASP A 77 -15.09 14.57 4.01
N MET A 78 -14.38 14.38 5.13
CA MET A 78 -13.33 13.35 5.22
C MET A 78 -13.90 11.92 5.19
N GLN A 79 -15.09 11.68 5.71
CA GLN A 79 -15.68 10.34 5.75
C GLN A 79 -16.03 9.88 4.33
N THR A 80 -16.69 10.73 3.55
CA THR A 80 -16.99 10.51 2.14
C THR A 80 -15.71 10.35 1.32
N ALA A 81 -14.67 11.16 1.60
CA ALA A 81 -13.41 11.10 0.89
C ALA A 81 -12.63 9.82 1.19
N LEU A 82 -12.57 9.36 2.45
CA LEU A 82 -11.94 8.10 2.82
C LEU A 82 -12.63 6.91 2.16
N TYR A 83 -13.96 6.89 2.17
CA TYR A 83 -14.70 5.83 1.49
C TYR A 83 -14.42 5.84 -0.01
N PHE A 84 -14.55 7.01 -0.67
CA PHE A 84 -14.26 7.16 -2.09
C PHE A 84 -12.84 6.71 -2.45
N SER A 85 -11.84 7.19 -1.70
CA SER A 85 -10.44 6.80 -1.92
C SER A 85 -10.21 5.32 -1.68
N ALA A 86 -10.81 4.72 -0.65
CA ALA A 86 -10.68 3.28 -0.41
C ALA A 86 -11.21 2.46 -1.60
N VAL A 87 -12.38 2.83 -2.11
CA VAL A 87 -13.04 2.15 -3.24
C VAL A 87 -12.27 2.37 -4.56
N THR A 88 -11.74 3.58 -4.77
CA THR A 88 -11.00 3.95 -5.98
C THR A 88 -9.60 3.35 -5.97
N TYR A 89 -8.85 3.50 -4.89
CA TYR A 89 -7.49 2.99 -4.71
C TYR A 89 -7.43 1.46 -4.86
N THR A 90 -8.41 0.75 -4.31
CA THR A 90 -8.53 -0.71 -4.45
C THR A 90 -9.11 -1.15 -5.79
N THR A 91 -9.42 -0.20 -6.67
CA THR A 91 -10.06 -0.44 -7.98
C THR A 91 -11.43 -1.13 -7.92
N THR A 92 -12.08 -1.12 -6.78
CA THR A 92 -13.42 -1.69 -6.60
C THR A 92 -14.47 -0.92 -7.41
N GLY A 93 -14.46 0.43 -7.31
CA GLY A 93 -15.22 1.32 -8.19
C GLY A 93 -16.73 1.08 -8.21
N TYR A 94 -17.42 1.06 -7.07
CA TYR A 94 -18.88 0.85 -7.02
C TYR A 94 -19.67 1.89 -7.84
N GLY A 95 -19.14 3.11 -8.02
CA GLY A 95 -19.79 4.16 -8.78
C GLY A 95 -20.95 4.88 -8.05
N ASP A 96 -21.10 4.62 -6.77
CA ASP A 96 -22.08 5.27 -5.88
C ASP A 96 -21.66 6.71 -5.51
N ILE A 97 -20.35 6.95 -5.42
CA ILE A 97 -19.76 8.29 -5.32
C ILE A 97 -18.84 8.50 -6.51
N VAL A 98 -19.05 9.60 -7.23
CA VAL A 98 -18.25 9.99 -8.40
C VAL A 98 -17.75 11.41 -8.22
N LEU A 99 -16.47 11.65 -8.51
CA LEU A 99 -15.89 12.99 -8.45
C LEU A 99 -16.55 13.93 -9.48
N PRO A 100 -16.63 15.23 -9.19
CA PRO A 100 -17.01 16.24 -10.16
C PRO A 100 -16.13 16.14 -11.42
N VAL A 101 -16.72 16.41 -12.58
CA VAL A 101 -16.07 16.24 -13.91
C VAL A 101 -14.60 16.72 -13.96
N PRO A 102 -14.24 17.88 -13.37
CA PRO A 102 -12.85 18.36 -13.42
C PRO A 102 -11.83 17.50 -12.66
N TRP A 103 -12.26 16.56 -11.79
CA TRP A 103 -11.42 15.73 -10.92
C TRP A 103 -11.42 14.25 -11.29
N ARG A 104 -12.16 13.85 -12.33
CA ARG A 104 -12.31 12.43 -12.69
C ARG A 104 -11.01 11.76 -13.13
N LEU A 105 -10.10 12.53 -13.76
CA LEU A 105 -8.78 12.01 -14.14
C LEU A 105 -7.91 11.71 -12.92
N ASP A 106 -8.06 12.49 -11.85
CA ASP A 106 -7.29 12.28 -10.60
C ASP A 106 -7.67 10.93 -9.96
N ALA A 107 -8.95 10.53 -10.03
CA ALA A 107 -9.40 9.20 -9.61
C ALA A 107 -8.73 8.08 -10.43
N GLY A 108 -8.51 8.29 -11.73
CA GLY A 108 -7.75 7.34 -12.55
C GLY A 108 -6.29 7.21 -12.13
N VAL A 109 -5.64 8.33 -11.78
CA VAL A 109 -4.27 8.33 -11.24
C VAL A 109 -4.22 7.64 -9.87
N GLU A 110 -5.21 7.86 -9.01
CA GLU A 110 -5.34 7.17 -7.72
C GLU A 110 -5.45 5.66 -7.91
N ALA A 111 -6.33 5.19 -8.81
CA ALA A 111 -6.50 3.78 -9.10
C ALA A 111 -5.20 3.14 -9.62
N LEU A 112 -4.48 3.81 -10.53
CA LEU A 112 -3.16 3.35 -11.00
C LEU A 112 -2.14 3.30 -9.86
N THR A 113 -2.16 4.27 -8.95
CA THR A 113 -1.31 4.27 -7.76
C THR A 113 -1.60 3.04 -6.90
N GLY A 114 -2.87 2.74 -6.64
CA GLY A 114 -3.29 1.57 -5.87
C GLY A 114 -2.80 0.26 -6.47
N ILE A 115 -3.00 0.06 -7.78
CA ILE A 115 -2.51 -1.13 -8.49
C ILE A 115 -1.00 -1.27 -8.36
N LEU A 116 -0.25 -0.19 -8.57
CA LEU A 116 1.21 -0.19 -8.50
C LEU A 116 1.69 -0.57 -7.09
N MET A 117 1.13 0.04 -6.04
CA MET A 117 1.52 -0.22 -4.66
C MET A 117 1.13 -1.63 -4.20
N CYS A 118 -0.06 -2.12 -4.57
CA CYS A 118 -0.47 -3.50 -4.29
C CYS A 118 0.44 -4.52 -4.98
N GLY A 119 0.82 -4.27 -6.24
CA GLY A 119 1.78 -5.11 -6.95
C GLY A 119 3.15 -5.13 -6.28
N TRP A 120 3.65 -3.96 -5.86
CA TRP A 120 4.93 -3.86 -5.15
C TRP A 120 4.90 -4.58 -3.79
N SER A 121 3.84 -4.40 -3.01
CA SER A 121 3.63 -5.12 -1.74
C SER A 121 3.60 -6.63 -1.93
N THR A 122 2.91 -7.11 -2.98
CA THR A 122 2.84 -8.55 -3.30
C THR A 122 4.21 -9.10 -3.64
N GLY A 123 4.99 -8.40 -4.47
CA GLY A 123 6.36 -8.79 -4.80
C GLY A 123 7.29 -8.80 -3.58
N PHE A 124 7.17 -7.80 -2.72
CA PHE A 124 7.91 -7.73 -1.46
C PHE A 124 7.56 -8.90 -0.53
N PHE A 125 6.27 -9.19 -0.32
CA PHE A 125 5.80 -10.29 0.52
C PHE A 125 6.32 -11.64 -0.01
N PHE A 126 6.24 -11.87 -1.31
CA PHE A 126 6.75 -13.08 -1.96
C PHE A 126 8.27 -13.25 -1.77
N ALA A 127 9.04 -12.17 -1.93
CA ALA A 127 10.48 -12.19 -1.72
C ALA A 127 10.86 -12.58 -0.27
N ILE A 128 10.08 -12.13 0.73
CA ILE A 128 10.30 -12.51 2.14
C ILE A 128 9.97 -13.99 2.35
N VAL A 129 8.86 -14.48 1.79
CA VAL A 129 8.46 -15.89 1.87
C VAL A 129 9.57 -16.78 1.31
N ASN A 130 10.04 -16.52 0.09
CA ASN A 130 11.09 -17.29 -0.54
C ASN A 130 12.38 -17.32 0.29
N ARG A 131 12.79 -16.16 0.80
CA ARG A 131 13.99 -16.06 1.63
C ARG A 131 13.91 -16.90 2.91
N LEU A 132 12.72 -17.03 3.51
CA LEU A 132 12.49 -17.84 4.69
C LEU A 132 12.50 -19.35 4.37
N TYR A 133 12.00 -19.73 3.19
CA TYR A 133 12.07 -21.12 2.72
C TYR A 133 13.51 -21.55 2.41
N GLU A 134 14.28 -20.73 1.71
CA GLU A 134 15.68 -21.01 1.36
C GLU A 134 16.61 -21.07 2.59
N ALA A 135 16.27 -20.34 3.67
CA ALA A 135 17.03 -20.35 4.91
C ALA A 135 16.82 -21.62 5.76
N ARG A 136 15.89 -22.53 5.40
CA ARG A 136 15.72 -23.84 6.03
C ARG A 136 16.78 -24.79 5.48
N PRO A 137 17.72 -25.31 6.32
CA PRO A 137 18.64 -26.35 5.87
C PRO A 137 17.81 -27.55 5.34
N SER A 138 18.23 -28.14 4.23
CA SER A 138 17.68 -29.37 3.66
C SER A 138 17.88 -30.54 4.66
N ALA A 139 16.97 -30.64 5.65
CA ALA A 139 16.95 -31.76 6.60
C ALA A 139 16.39 -33.06 5.97
N LEU A 140 16.30 -33.13 4.65
CA LEU A 140 15.79 -34.29 3.89
C LEU A 140 16.82 -34.90 2.93
N ALA A 141 18.11 -34.61 3.12
CA ALA A 141 19.18 -35.23 2.33
C ALA A 141 20.06 -36.16 3.20
N SER A 142 19.44 -36.98 4.06
CA SER A 142 20.12 -38.09 4.75
C SER A 142 19.20 -39.31 4.82
#